data_10f22799d8ea8f53348cccabfb69518f
#
_entry.id   10f22799d8ea8f53348cccabfb69518f
#
_cell.length_a   1.000
_cell.length_b   1.000
_cell.length_c   1.000
_cell.angle_alpha   90.00
_cell.angle_beta   90.00
_cell.angle_gamma   90.00
#
_symmetry.space_group_name_H-M   'P 1'
#
loop_
_entity.id
_entity.type
_entity.pdbx_description
1 polymer ?
#
loop_
_entity_poly.entity_id
_entity_poly.type
_entity_poly.pdbx_seq_one_letter_code
_entity_poly.pdbx_strand_id
1 'polypeptide(L)'
;AAIAIHPPWDQVAKGFIPQAPRELSTKEMLQFAYFGVAILSAVMFPYEAYFYSSGGIEDGWKPKDLLTNRVTSTVGFGLGSLLAIAILTNSAVLFGPTKVAPQYPGTSALEAAIPFGRVGLLLALLGMLFAVAGAAVETCMSNAYAISQFFGWEWGRHKKPWEAPRFTLAWIAFMLLALIIVLTGFDVMQLVEYAVLFSIVVLPLTYLPLMLLAGDKSFMGQYANKWLAKGLGWFYFAVVCGAALAAIPLYLLTSGGQA
;
A
#
# COMPACT_ATOMS: atom_id res chain seq x y z
N ALA A 1 12.17 13.53 12.17
CA ALA A 1 13.34 12.63 12.21
C ALA A 1 14.25 12.89 11.00
N ALA A 2 13.80 12.72 9.75
CA ALA A 2 14.64 12.82 8.55
C ALA A 2 15.51 14.09 8.47
N ILE A 3 14.96 15.24 8.78
CA ILE A 3 15.73 16.50 8.81
C ILE A 3 16.74 16.55 9.95
N ALA A 4 16.40 16.00 11.13
CA ALA A 4 17.24 16.03 12.33
C ALA A 4 18.44 15.09 12.25
N ILE A 5 18.40 14.06 11.37
CA ILE A 5 19.47 13.10 11.17
C ILE A 5 20.53 13.60 10.17
N HIS A 6 20.23 14.73 9.48
CA HIS A 6 21.10 15.31 8.46
C HIS A 6 21.56 14.31 7.39
N PRO A 7 20.66 13.64 6.67
CA PRO A 7 21.03 12.69 5.65
C PRO A 7 21.80 13.36 4.51
N PRO A 8 22.60 12.63 3.76
CA PRO A 8 23.29 13.14 2.58
C PRO A 8 22.28 13.41 1.45
N TRP A 9 21.69 14.58 1.45
CA TRP A 9 20.61 14.97 0.54
C TRP A 9 20.96 14.84 -0.95
N ASP A 10 22.23 14.98 -1.30
CA ASP A 10 22.75 14.75 -2.66
C ASP A 10 22.59 13.28 -3.08
N GLN A 11 22.80 12.34 -2.16
CA GLN A 11 22.60 10.91 -2.41
C GLN A 11 21.11 10.57 -2.47
N VAL A 12 20.31 11.17 -1.60
CA VAL A 12 18.84 11.02 -1.65
C VAL A 12 18.30 11.51 -2.99
N ALA A 13 18.78 12.68 -3.47
CA ALA A 13 18.38 13.21 -4.77
C ALA A 13 18.80 12.30 -5.94
N LYS A 14 19.99 11.73 -5.90
CA LYS A 14 20.45 10.73 -6.88
C LYS A 14 19.61 9.48 -6.89
N GLY A 15 19.06 9.07 -5.74
CA GLY A 15 18.17 7.92 -5.62
C GLY A 15 16.85 8.03 -6.39
N PHE A 16 16.42 9.25 -6.77
CA PHE A 16 15.27 9.43 -7.66
C PHE A 16 15.54 9.06 -9.11
N ILE A 17 16.80 8.88 -9.48
CA ILE A 17 17.17 8.41 -10.82
C ILE A 17 17.35 6.89 -10.72
N PRO A 18 16.51 6.07 -11.39
CA PRO A 18 16.65 4.62 -11.37
C PRO A 18 18.05 4.23 -11.88
N GLN A 19 18.86 3.65 -11.01
CA GLN A 19 20.19 3.16 -11.33
C GLN A 19 20.34 1.74 -10.78
N ALA A 20 20.80 0.83 -11.63
CA ALA A 20 21.21 -0.48 -11.12
C ALA A 20 22.47 -0.31 -10.27
N PRO A 21 22.52 -0.84 -9.06
CA PRO A 21 23.74 -0.82 -8.25
C PRO A 21 24.88 -1.53 -8.99
N ARG A 22 26.02 -0.87 -9.15
CA ARG A 22 27.11 -1.35 -10.03
C ARG A 22 28.00 -2.43 -9.43
N GLU A 23 27.95 -2.65 -8.11
CA GLU A 23 28.89 -3.52 -7.38
C GLU A 23 28.20 -4.64 -6.61
N LEU A 24 26.94 -4.97 -6.94
CA LEU A 24 26.22 -6.04 -6.26
C LEU A 24 26.52 -7.40 -6.90
N SER A 25 26.66 -8.41 -6.07
CA SER A 25 26.62 -9.81 -6.50
C SER A 25 25.26 -10.15 -7.10
N THR A 26 25.17 -11.22 -7.86
CA THR A 26 23.89 -11.69 -8.44
C THR A 26 22.82 -11.85 -7.38
N LYS A 27 23.16 -12.35 -6.21
CA LYS A 27 22.26 -12.55 -5.08
C LYS A 27 21.72 -11.22 -4.54
N GLU A 28 22.59 -10.26 -4.29
CA GLU A 28 22.19 -8.93 -3.82
C GLU A 28 21.34 -8.16 -4.86
N MET A 29 21.61 -8.38 -6.15
CA MET A 29 20.80 -7.82 -7.22
C MET A 29 19.38 -8.40 -7.23
N LEU A 30 19.22 -9.70 -7.00
CA LEU A 30 17.92 -10.35 -6.89
C LEU A 30 17.16 -9.84 -5.65
N GLN A 31 17.84 -9.68 -4.51
CA GLN A 31 17.24 -9.08 -3.31
C GLN A 31 16.81 -7.63 -3.56
N PHE A 32 17.64 -6.83 -4.20
CA PHE A 32 17.28 -5.46 -4.58
C PHE A 32 16.03 -5.41 -5.47
N ALA A 33 15.96 -6.29 -6.47
CA ALA A 33 14.79 -6.42 -7.34
C ALA A 33 13.54 -6.87 -6.56
N TYR A 34 13.69 -7.83 -5.64
CA TYR A 34 12.61 -8.29 -4.77
C TYR A 34 12.05 -7.15 -3.92
N PHE A 35 12.90 -6.41 -3.22
CA PHE A 35 12.46 -5.27 -2.41
C PHE A 35 11.83 -4.16 -3.25
N GLY A 36 12.31 -3.92 -4.47
CA GLY A 36 11.69 -3.00 -5.41
C GLY A 36 10.24 -3.40 -5.75
N VAL A 37 10.01 -4.69 -6.05
CA VAL A 37 8.67 -5.24 -6.29
C VAL A 37 7.81 -5.19 -5.03
N ALA A 38 8.38 -5.51 -3.86
CA ALA A 38 7.67 -5.46 -2.58
C ALA A 38 7.21 -4.04 -2.22
N ILE A 39 8.06 -3.03 -2.42
CA ILE A 39 7.70 -1.62 -2.20
C ILE A 39 6.58 -1.20 -3.18
N LEU A 40 6.68 -1.56 -4.46
CA LEU A 40 5.64 -1.28 -5.44
C LEU A 40 4.29 -1.89 -5.02
N SER A 41 4.32 -3.12 -4.53
CA SER A 41 3.12 -3.80 -4.00
C SER A 41 2.56 -3.09 -2.77
N ALA A 42 3.42 -2.68 -1.84
CA ALA A 42 3.02 -2.07 -0.57
C ALA A 42 2.38 -0.69 -0.72
N VAL A 43 2.60 0.01 -1.84
CA VAL A 43 1.97 1.32 -2.11
C VAL A 43 0.71 1.22 -2.95
N MET A 44 0.32 0.02 -3.39
CA MET A 44 -0.85 -0.20 -4.26
C MET A 44 -1.57 -1.51 -3.92
N PHE A 45 -2.48 -1.44 -2.99
CA PHE A 45 -3.32 -2.60 -2.68
C PHE A 45 -4.61 -2.60 -3.50
N PRO A 46 -4.99 -3.76 -4.10
CA PRO A 46 -6.23 -3.87 -4.88
C PRO A 46 -7.49 -3.44 -4.13
N TYR A 47 -7.55 -3.67 -2.82
CA TYR A 47 -8.72 -3.36 -1.99
C TYR A 47 -9.02 -1.86 -1.92
N GLU A 48 -8.00 -1.00 -2.02
CA GLU A 48 -8.18 0.46 -1.96
C GLU A 48 -9.09 0.97 -3.07
N ALA A 49 -8.93 0.43 -4.29
CA ALA A 49 -9.78 0.81 -5.42
C ALA A 49 -11.28 0.53 -5.14
N TYR A 50 -11.58 -0.60 -4.52
CA TYR A 50 -12.94 -0.98 -4.14
C TYR A 50 -13.46 -0.15 -2.97
N PHE A 51 -12.62 0.11 -1.97
CA PHE A 51 -12.96 0.91 -0.81
C PHE A 51 -13.29 2.35 -1.21
N TYR A 52 -12.42 3.00 -1.97
CA TYR A 52 -12.63 4.39 -2.40
C TYR A 52 -13.81 4.54 -3.37
N SER A 53 -14.01 3.60 -4.28
CA SER A 53 -15.15 3.65 -5.19
C SER A 53 -16.48 3.49 -4.45
N SER A 54 -16.54 2.55 -3.50
CA SER A 54 -17.72 2.35 -2.65
C SER A 54 -17.99 3.56 -1.76
N GLY A 55 -16.96 4.12 -1.15
CA GLY A 55 -17.04 5.34 -0.34
C GLY A 55 -17.55 6.54 -1.13
N GLY A 56 -17.08 6.71 -2.36
CA GLY A 56 -17.55 7.77 -3.24
C GLY A 56 -19.05 7.66 -3.59
N ILE A 57 -19.54 6.43 -3.76
CA ILE A 57 -20.97 6.17 -3.97
C ILE A 57 -21.78 6.52 -2.71
N GLU A 58 -21.33 6.08 -1.54
CA GLU A 58 -22.00 6.36 -0.27
C GLU A 58 -22.04 7.85 0.09
N ASP A 59 -20.95 8.55 -0.15
CA ASP A 59 -20.85 10.00 0.08
C ASP A 59 -21.63 10.80 -0.99
N GLY A 60 -22.23 10.12 -1.98
CA GLY A 60 -23.03 10.74 -3.05
C GLY A 60 -22.22 11.66 -3.94
N TRP A 61 -20.95 11.35 -4.17
CA TRP A 61 -20.05 12.17 -5.00
C TRP A 61 -20.58 12.33 -6.41
N LYS A 62 -20.48 13.56 -6.92
CA LYS A 62 -20.95 13.99 -8.23
C LYS A 62 -19.80 14.59 -9.02
N PRO A 63 -19.96 14.83 -10.33
CA PRO A 63 -18.93 15.48 -11.14
C PRO A 63 -18.40 16.81 -10.60
N LYS A 64 -19.21 17.56 -9.85
CA LYS A 64 -18.77 18.80 -9.16
C LYS A 64 -17.70 18.55 -8.10
N ASP A 65 -17.66 17.36 -7.53
CA ASP A 65 -16.76 16.99 -6.44
C ASP A 65 -15.38 16.47 -6.95
N LEU A 66 -15.19 16.39 -8.29
CA LEU A 66 -13.95 15.95 -8.90
C LEU A 66 -12.73 16.80 -8.49
N LEU A 67 -12.93 18.12 -8.29
CA LEU A 67 -11.84 18.98 -7.81
C LEU A 67 -11.43 18.60 -6.39
N THR A 68 -12.39 18.40 -5.50
CA THR A 68 -12.18 17.95 -4.13
C THR A 68 -11.44 16.61 -4.14
N ASN A 69 -11.89 15.63 -4.92
CA ASN A 69 -11.22 14.34 -5.06
C ASN A 69 -9.77 14.48 -5.52
N ARG A 70 -9.51 15.29 -6.54
CA ARG A 70 -8.14 15.54 -7.04
C ARG A 70 -7.24 16.13 -5.96
N VAL A 71 -7.73 17.16 -5.26
CA VAL A 71 -6.96 17.80 -4.18
C VAL A 71 -6.69 16.80 -3.07
N THR A 72 -7.71 16.09 -2.58
CA THR A 72 -7.56 15.12 -1.50
C THR A 72 -6.60 13.99 -1.89
N SER A 73 -6.75 13.43 -3.09
CA SER A 73 -5.84 12.39 -3.58
C SER A 73 -4.41 12.89 -3.74
N THR A 74 -4.22 14.08 -4.35
CA THR A 74 -2.87 14.63 -4.56
C THR A 74 -2.17 14.92 -3.22
N VAL A 75 -2.89 15.50 -2.27
CA VAL A 75 -2.34 15.79 -0.93
C VAL A 75 -2.09 14.49 -0.16
N GLY A 76 -3.06 13.57 -0.15
CA GLY A 76 -2.94 12.30 0.56
C GLY A 76 -1.77 11.45 0.05
N PHE A 77 -1.73 11.17 -1.24
CA PHE A 77 -0.64 10.40 -1.85
C PHE A 77 0.70 11.15 -1.80
N GLY A 78 0.69 12.47 -1.96
CA GLY A 78 1.90 13.29 -1.87
C GLY A 78 2.52 13.23 -0.46
N LEU A 79 1.72 13.43 0.57
CA LEU A 79 2.19 13.34 1.97
C LEU A 79 2.60 11.91 2.33
N GLY A 80 1.84 10.90 1.91
CA GLY A 80 2.19 9.49 2.10
C GLY A 80 3.52 9.12 1.45
N SER A 81 3.76 9.58 0.22
CA SER A 81 5.03 9.35 -0.49
C SER A 81 6.21 10.05 0.19
N LEU A 82 6.03 11.29 0.66
CA LEU A 82 7.06 12.00 1.43
C LEU A 82 7.39 11.29 2.74
N LEU A 83 6.37 10.77 3.43
CA LEU A 83 6.57 9.99 4.65
C LEU A 83 7.33 8.70 4.36
N ALA A 84 6.97 7.96 3.30
CA ALA A 84 7.67 6.75 2.90
C ALA A 84 9.14 7.03 2.56
N ILE A 85 9.43 8.07 1.79
CA ILE A 85 10.81 8.50 1.48
C ILE A 85 11.56 8.86 2.75
N ALA A 86 10.92 9.57 3.69
CA ALA A 86 11.54 9.94 4.97
C ALA A 86 11.89 8.71 5.81
N ILE A 87 11.02 7.71 5.88
CA ILE A 87 11.28 6.44 6.60
C ILE A 87 12.43 5.69 5.92
N LEU A 88 12.38 5.50 4.60
CA LEU A 88 13.46 4.83 3.86
C LEU A 88 14.82 5.52 4.03
N THR A 89 14.83 6.86 3.99
CA THR A 89 16.06 7.65 4.19
C THR A 89 16.61 7.48 5.60
N ASN A 90 15.73 7.53 6.61
CA ASN A 90 16.12 7.33 8.01
C ASN A 90 16.69 5.92 8.22
N SER A 91 15.99 4.90 7.73
CA SER A 91 16.44 3.51 7.80
C SER A 91 17.82 3.33 7.17
N ALA A 92 18.03 3.88 5.98
CA ALA A 92 19.29 3.79 5.27
C ALA A 92 20.44 4.46 6.06
N VAL A 93 20.20 5.61 6.67
CA VAL A 93 21.22 6.36 7.43
C VAL A 93 21.52 5.71 8.78
N LEU A 94 20.51 5.21 9.48
CA LEU A 94 20.63 4.71 10.84
C LEU A 94 21.01 3.23 10.90
N PHE A 95 20.40 2.41 10.08
CA PHE A 95 20.60 0.95 10.12
C PHE A 95 21.60 0.47 9.07
N GLY A 96 21.77 1.19 7.95
CA GLY A 96 22.71 0.82 6.89
C GLY A 96 24.14 0.60 7.39
N PRO A 97 24.76 1.53 8.14
CA PRO A 97 26.13 1.38 8.64
C PRO A 97 26.31 0.23 9.64
N THR A 98 25.26 -0.08 10.41
CA THR A 98 25.27 -1.14 11.43
C THR A 98 24.89 -2.50 10.89
N LYS A 99 24.45 -2.57 9.61
CA LYS A 99 23.91 -3.77 8.97
C LYS A 99 22.78 -4.43 9.77
N VAL A 100 22.05 -3.65 10.56
CA VAL A 100 20.87 -4.12 11.29
C VAL A 100 19.68 -4.10 10.35
N ALA A 101 19.09 -5.26 10.07
CA ALA A 101 17.83 -5.36 9.37
C ALA A 101 16.67 -5.25 10.39
N PRO A 102 15.76 -4.27 10.27
CA PRO A 102 14.59 -4.19 11.12
C PRO A 102 13.66 -5.39 10.83
N GLN A 103 13.65 -6.37 11.72
CA GLN A 103 12.79 -7.56 11.58
C GLN A 103 11.35 -7.33 12.07
N TYR A 104 11.15 -6.30 12.88
CA TYR A 104 9.85 -5.99 13.45
C TYR A 104 9.49 -4.53 13.18
N PRO A 105 8.22 -4.22 12.93
CA PRO A 105 7.77 -2.83 12.74
C PRO A 105 8.17 -1.90 13.89
N GLY A 106 8.15 -2.41 15.15
CA GLY A 106 8.60 -1.66 16.31
C GLY A 106 10.08 -1.24 16.28
N THR A 107 10.94 -1.97 15.57
CA THR A 107 12.35 -1.59 15.38
C THR A 107 12.46 -0.31 14.56
N SER A 108 11.59 -0.12 13.56
CA SER A 108 11.56 1.11 12.77
C SER A 108 11.14 2.34 13.60
N ALA A 109 10.43 2.16 14.72
CA ALA A 109 10.12 3.26 15.62
C ALA A 109 11.35 3.86 16.31
N LEU A 110 12.46 3.10 16.39
CA LEU A 110 13.74 3.59 16.90
C LEU A 110 14.33 4.73 16.06
N GLU A 111 13.96 4.82 14.79
CA GLU A 111 14.34 5.93 13.91
C GLU A 111 13.90 7.29 14.48
N ALA A 112 12.77 7.33 15.16
CA ALA A 112 12.29 8.54 15.83
C ALA A 112 12.86 8.68 17.25
N ALA A 113 13.25 7.57 17.88
CA ALA A 113 13.87 7.60 19.22
C ALA A 113 15.24 8.23 19.21
N ILE A 114 16.04 8.03 18.16
CA ILE A 114 17.42 8.56 18.10
C ILE A 114 17.43 10.09 18.17
N PRO A 115 16.69 10.88 17.33
CA PRO A 115 16.72 12.32 17.41
C PRO A 115 15.81 12.92 18.51
N PHE A 116 14.77 12.21 18.97
CA PHE A 116 13.73 12.76 19.85
C PHE A 116 13.57 11.99 21.17
N GLY A 117 14.42 11.02 21.43
CA GLY A 117 14.41 10.23 22.65
C GLY A 117 13.10 9.46 22.86
N ARG A 118 12.71 9.28 24.12
CA ARG A 118 11.51 8.50 24.49
C ARG A 118 10.21 9.08 23.93
N VAL A 119 10.13 10.39 23.77
CA VAL A 119 8.93 11.03 23.20
C VAL A 119 8.79 10.67 21.72
N GLY A 120 9.89 10.70 20.97
CA GLY A 120 9.89 10.25 19.57
C GLY A 120 9.48 8.81 19.41
N LEU A 121 9.98 7.91 20.26
CA LEU A 121 9.59 6.50 20.27
C LEU A 121 8.09 6.33 20.52
N LEU A 122 7.56 6.98 21.56
CA LEU A 122 6.13 6.88 21.90
C LEU A 122 5.25 7.39 20.76
N LEU A 123 5.59 8.54 20.16
CA LEU A 123 4.84 9.10 19.05
C LEU A 123 4.88 8.21 17.81
N ALA A 124 6.03 7.61 17.52
CA ALA A 124 6.16 6.67 16.40
C ALA A 124 5.34 5.39 16.63
N LEU A 125 5.40 4.80 17.82
CA LEU A 125 4.61 3.61 18.16
C LEU A 125 3.11 3.89 18.13
N LEU A 126 2.67 5.03 18.66
CA LEU A 126 1.26 5.42 18.59
C LEU A 126 0.82 5.67 17.15
N GLY A 127 1.65 6.35 16.36
CA GLY A 127 1.39 6.56 14.93
C GLY A 127 1.25 5.26 14.16
N MET A 128 2.15 4.31 14.38
CA MET A 128 2.06 2.96 13.81
C MET A 128 0.80 2.22 14.25
N LEU A 129 0.47 2.27 15.54
CA LEU A 129 -0.74 1.62 16.07
C LEU A 129 -2.00 2.15 15.38
N PHE A 130 -2.15 3.48 15.29
CA PHE A 130 -3.33 4.06 14.64
C PHE A 130 -3.35 3.82 13.13
N ALA A 131 -2.20 3.85 12.45
CA ALA A 131 -2.12 3.54 11.03
C ALA A 131 -2.53 2.10 10.74
N VAL A 132 -1.99 1.13 11.49
CA VAL A 132 -2.32 -0.29 11.32
C VAL A 132 -3.78 -0.58 11.68
N ALA A 133 -4.29 0.01 12.77
CA ALA A 133 -5.69 -0.15 13.16
C ALA A 133 -6.65 0.42 12.10
N GLY A 134 -6.32 1.59 11.53
CA GLY A 134 -7.09 2.19 10.43
C GLY A 134 -7.09 1.30 9.19
N ALA A 135 -5.93 0.83 8.76
CA ALA A 135 -5.79 -0.05 7.60
C ALA A 135 -6.51 -1.40 7.80
N ALA A 136 -6.51 -1.96 9.01
CA ALA A 136 -7.23 -3.19 9.32
C ALA A 136 -8.74 -3.03 9.13
N VAL A 137 -9.32 -1.94 9.66
CA VAL A 137 -10.75 -1.64 9.49
C VAL A 137 -11.08 -1.41 8.02
N GLU A 138 -10.28 -0.60 7.33
CA GLU A 138 -10.45 -0.29 5.91
C GLU A 138 -10.44 -1.56 5.05
N THR A 139 -9.47 -2.45 5.25
CA THR A 139 -9.36 -3.72 4.52
C THR A 139 -10.57 -4.63 4.78
N CYS A 140 -10.98 -4.78 6.04
CA CYS A 140 -12.16 -5.60 6.38
C CYS A 140 -13.44 -5.04 5.77
N MET A 141 -13.61 -3.72 5.80
CA MET A 141 -14.77 -3.06 5.18
C MET A 141 -14.74 -3.19 3.65
N SER A 142 -13.58 -3.06 3.01
CA SER A 142 -13.46 -3.24 1.56
C SER A 142 -13.90 -4.62 1.11
N ASN A 143 -13.50 -5.67 1.84
CA ASN A 143 -13.96 -7.02 1.58
C ASN A 143 -15.48 -7.16 1.76
N ALA A 144 -16.05 -6.53 2.79
CA ALA A 144 -17.50 -6.52 3.00
C ALA A 144 -18.24 -5.77 1.89
N TYR A 145 -17.72 -4.65 1.40
CA TYR A 145 -18.25 -3.95 0.23
C TYR A 145 -18.26 -4.86 -1.01
N ALA A 146 -17.13 -5.48 -1.32
CA ALA A 146 -17.01 -6.35 -2.48
C ALA A 146 -18.01 -7.51 -2.44
N ILE A 147 -18.11 -8.22 -1.30
CA ILE A 147 -19.05 -9.33 -1.13
C ILE A 147 -20.49 -8.85 -1.19
N SER A 148 -20.84 -7.78 -0.47
CA SER A 148 -22.21 -7.28 -0.41
C SER A 148 -22.70 -6.79 -1.79
N GLN A 149 -21.85 -6.09 -2.53
CA GLN A 149 -22.16 -5.65 -3.88
C GLN A 149 -22.30 -6.82 -4.85
N PHE A 150 -21.42 -7.84 -4.73
CA PHE A 150 -21.51 -9.04 -5.57
C PHE A 150 -22.82 -9.81 -5.36
N PHE A 151 -23.27 -9.96 -4.11
CA PHE A 151 -24.51 -10.66 -3.79
C PHE A 151 -25.77 -9.78 -3.80
N GLY A 152 -25.63 -8.48 -4.09
CA GLY A 152 -26.76 -7.54 -4.08
C GLY A 152 -27.33 -7.30 -2.67
N TRP A 153 -26.51 -7.41 -1.62
CA TRP A 153 -26.95 -7.12 -0.25
C TRP A 153 -26.98 -5.61 -0.01
N GLU A 154 -27.79 -5.19 0.98
CA GLU A 154 -27.67 -3.85 1.53
C GLU A 154 -26.29 -3.65 2.17
N TRP A 155 -25.64 -2.53 1.86
CA TRP A 155 -24.29 -2.20 2.33
C TRP A 155 -24.14 -0.72 2.61
N GLY A 156 -23.14 -0.37 3.41
CA GLY A 156 -22.78 1.01 3.68
C GLY A 156 -22.31 1.26 5.11
N ARG A 157 -21.26 2.05 5.24
CA ARG A 157 -20.68 2.44 6.55
C ARG A 157 -21.58 3.43 7.30
N HIS A 158 -22.43 4.17 6.57
CA HIS A 158 -23.38 5.12 7.16
C HIS A 158 -24.70 4.45 7.56
N LYS A 159 -24.91 3.18 7.19
CA LYS A 159 -26.07 2.41 7.60
C LYS A 159 -25.87 1.82 9.01
N LYS A 160 -26.96 1.81 9.75
CA LYS A 160 -26.96 1.15 11.07
C LYS A 160 -26.83 -0.38 10.89
N PRO A 161 -26.28 -1.11 11.87
CA PRO A 161 -26.10 -2.56 11.75
C PRO A 161 -27.35 -3.36 11.38
N TRP A 162 -28.51 -2.92 11.83
CA TRP A 162 -29.78 -3.57 11.50
C TRP A 162 -30.32 -3.20 10.11
N GLU A 163 -29.85 -2.12 9.48
CA GLU A 163 -30.21 -1.73 8.12
C GLU A 163 -29.40 -2.49 7.09
N ALA A 164 -28.14 -2.85 7.43
CA ALA A 164 -27.24 -3.64 6.60
C ALA A 164 -26.56 -4.76 7.40
N PRO A 165 -27.33 -5.72 7.94
CA PRO A 165 -26.81 -6.72 8.86
C PRO A 165 -25.77 -7.65 8.24
N ARG A 166 -25.95 -8.05 6.97
CA ARG A 166 -25.02 -8.93 6.26
C ARG A 166 -23.68 -8.23 6.01
N PHE A 167 -23.70 -6.97 5.62
CA PHE A 167 -22.50 -6.14 5.48
C PHE A 167 -21.78 -6.00 6.81
N THR A 168 -22.53 -5.69 7.88
CA THR A 168 -21.95 -5.52 9.22
C THR A 168 -21.32 -6.82 9.71
N LEU A 169 -22.01 -7.95 9.57
CA LEU A 169 -21.47 -9.26 9.95
C LEU A 169 -20.26 -9.64 9.10
N ALA A 170 -20.23 -9.30 7.82
CA ALA A 170 -19.12 -9.63 6.94
C ALA A 170 -17.80 -8.97 7.40
N TRP A 171 -17.79 -7.64 7.61
CA TRP A 171 -16.53 -6.99 8.03
C TRP A 171 -16.09 -7.40 9.43
N ILE A 172 -17.02 -7.64 10.36
CA ILE A 172 -16.72 -8.20 11.70
C ILE A 172 -16.13 -9.61 11.56
N ALA A 173 -16.71 -10.46 10.69
CA ALA A 173 -16.22 -11.81 10.47
C ALA A 173 -14.78 -11.82 9.92
N PHE A 174 -14.45 -10.92 8.97
CA PHE A 174 -13.08 -10.77 8.49
C PHE A 174 -12.12 -10.33 9.58
N MET A 175 -12.53 -9.40 10.43
CA MET A 175 -11.71 -8.95 11.56
C MET A 175 -11.47 -10.07 12.58
N LEU A 176 -12.52 -10.83 12.92
CA LEU A 176 -12.39 -11.99 13.79
C LEU A 176 -11.54 -13.10 13.18
N LEU A 177 -11.68 -13.36 11.89
CA LEU A 177 -10.84 -14.33 11.18
C LEU A 177 -9.36 -13.93 11.24
N ALA A 178 -9.05 -12.66 10.98
CA ALA A 178 -7.69 -12.15 11.10
C ALA A 178 -7.14 -12.31 12.54
N LEU A 179 -7.95 -11.98 13.54
CA LEU A 179 -7.58 -12.17 14.95
C LEU A 179 -7.31 -13.65 15.26
N ILE A 180 -8.18 -14.56 14.81
CA ILE A 180 -8.00 -16.00 15.00
C ILE A 180 -6.68 -16.47 14.39
N ILE A 181 -6.36 -16.04 13.16
CA ILE A 181 -5.10 -16.40 12.49
C ILE A 181 -3.91 -15.94 13.34
N VAL A 182 -3.92 -14.70 13.83
CA VAL A 182 -2.84 -14.19 14.70
C VAL A 182 -2.72 -14.99 15.99
N LEU A 183 -3.85 -15.38 16.61
CA LEU A 183 -3.89 -16.17 17.84
C LEU A 183 -3.39 -17.62 17.66
N THR A 184 -3.31 -18.14 16.43
CA THR A 184 -2.68 -19.45 16.16
C THR A 184 -1.16 -19.43 16.34
N GLY A 185 -0.55 -18.26 16.56
CA GLY A 185 0.89 -18.11 16.67
C GLY A 185 1.62 -18.09 15.32
N PHE A 186 0.88 -17.95 14.21
CA PHE A 186 1.49 -17.77 12.90
C PHE A 186 2.32 -16.48 12.89
N ASP A 187 3.49 -16.52 12.25
CA ASP A 187 4.37 -15.35 12.17
C ASP A 187 3.71 -14.21 11.38
N VAL A 188 3.45 -13.11 12.07
CA VAL A 188 2.79 -11.93 11.49
C VAL A 188 3.61 -11.33 10.35
N MET A 189 4.95 -11.39 10.42
CA MET A 189 5.81 -10.87 9.34
C MET A 189 5.69 -11.72 8.08
N GLN A 190 5.63 -13.05 8.21
CA GLN A 190 5.38 -13.94 7.08
C GLN A 190 3.99 -13.69 6.47
N LEU A 191 2.98 -13.43 7.30
CA LEU A 191 1.64 -13.05 6.78
C LEU A 191 1.68 -11.77 5.97
N VAL A 192 2.42 -10.76 6.41
CA VAL A 192 2.61 -9.50 5.66
C VAL A 192 3.32 -9.77 4.35
N GLU A 193 4.39 -10.57 4.34
CA GLU A 193 5.11 -10.94 3.12
C GLU A 193 4.20 -11.64 2.11
N TYR A 194 3.40 -12.62 2.56
CA TYR A 194 2.43 -13.29 1.69
C TYR A 194 1.34 -12.35 1.19
N ALA A 195 0.84 -11.45 2.02
CA ALA A 195 -0.15 -10.46 1.62
C ALA A 195 0.39 -9.51 0.55
N VAL A 196 1.63 -9.03 0.72
CA VAL A 196 2.32 -8.17 -0.26
C VAL A 196 2.54 -8.91 -1.57
N LEU A 197 3.02 -10.15 -1.52
CA LEU A 197 3.24 -10.99 -2.71
C LEU A 197 1.93 -11.26 -3.45
N PHE A 198 0.87 -11.66 -2.72
CA PHE A 198 -0.43 -11.91 -3.31
C PHE A 198 -1.05 -10.65 -3.92
N SER A 199 -0.88 -9.53 -3.25
CA SER A 199 -1.39 -8.23 -3.68
C SER A 199 -0.86 -7.83 -5.06
N ILE A 200 0.47 -7.92 -5.29
CA ILE A 200 1.05 -7.55 -6.59
C ILE A 200 0.62 -8.49 -7.72
N VAL A 201 0.45 -9.79 -7.42
CA VAL A 201 0.02 -10.78 -8.40
C VAL A 201 -1.43 -10.53 -8.84
N VAL A 202 -2.29 -10.09 -7.91
CA VAL A 202 -3.72 -9.83 -8.19
C VAL A 202 -3.94 -8.43 -8.77
N LEU A 203 -3.02 -7.49 -8.54
CA LEU A 203 -3.18 -6.09 -8.93
C LEU A 203 -3.52 -5.89 -10.43
N PRO A 204 -2.92 -6.61 -11.40
CA PRO A 204 -3.30 -6.49 -12.82
C PRO A 204 -4.78 -6.78 -13.07
N LEU A 205 -5.38 -7.75 -12.34
CA LEU A 205 -6.78 -8.13 -12.49
C LEU A 205 -7.73 -7.02 -12.02
N THR A 206 -7.33 -6.24 -11.03
CA THR A 206 -8.08 -5.06 -10.55
C THR A 206 -7.86 -3.86 -11.46
N TYR A 207 -6.62 -3.63 -11.87
CA TYR A 207 -6.23 -2.43 -12.59
C TYR A 207 -6.74 -2.42 -14.03
N LEU A 208 -6.75 -3.56 -14.71
CA LEU A 208 -7.19 -3.66 -16.10
C LEU A 208 -8.65 -3.21 -16.31
N PRO A 209 -9.64 -3.73 -15.58
CA PRO A 209 -11.03 -3.27 -15.71
C PRO A 209 -11.18 -1.78 -15.44
N LEU A 210 -10.48 -1.25 -14.43
CA LEU A 210 -10.53 0.19 -14.12
C LEU A 210 -9.98 1.04 -15.27
N MET A 211 -8.88 0.61 -15.88
CA MET A 211 -8.29 1.28 -17.05
C MET A 211 -9.22 1.28 -18.24
N LEU A 212 -9.86 0.15 -18.52
CA LEU A 212 -10.81 0.01 -19.63
C LEU A 212 -12.03 0.91 -19.42
N LEU A 213 -12.67 0.84 -18.25
CA LEU A 213 -13.83 1.65 -17.90
C LEU A 213 -13.53 3.15 -17.89
N ALA A 214 -12.42 3.56 -17.27
CA ALA A 214 -12.02 4.97 -17.22
C ALA A 214 -11.66 5.54 -18.62
N GLY A 215 -11.30 4.68 -19.56
CA GLY A 215 -11.02 5.05 -20.95
C GLY A 215 -12.22 5.04 -21.87
N ASP A 216 -13.33 4.44 -21.46
CA ASP A 216 -14.50 4.25 -22.30
C ASP A 216 -15.40 5.50 -22.29
N LYS A 217 -15.58 6.10 -23.48
CA LYS A 217 -16.47 7.26 -23.65
C LYS A 217 -17.95 6.91 -23.52
N SER A 218 -18.35 5.67 -23.79
CA SER A 218 -19.75 5.24 -23.66
C SER A 218 -20.18 5.22 -22.20
N PHE A 219 -19.24 4.91 -21.30
CA PHE A 219 -19.45 4.84 -19.86
C PHE A 219 -19.14 6.18 -19.17
N MET A 220 -17.98 6.78 -19.47
CA MET A 220 -17.47 7.98 -18.77
C MET A 220 -17.88 9.30 -19.45
N GLY A 221 -18.41 9.26 -20.67
CA GLY A 221 -18.82 10.45 -21.42
C GLY A 221 -17.65 11.43 -21.60
N GLN A 222 -17.88 12.70 -21.21
CA GLN A 222 -16.88 13.77 -21.27
C GLN A 222 -15.73 13.61 -20.27
N TYR A 223 -15.86 12.75 -19.25
CA TYR A 223 -14.87 12.50 -18.21
C TYR A 223 -13.94 11.35 -18.57
N ALA A 224 -14.09 10.71 -19.72
CA ALA A 224 -13.20 9.65 -20.16
C ALA A 224 -11.74 10.11 -20.24
N ASN A 225 -10.83 9.24 -19.83
CA ASN A 225 -9.40 9.53 -19.84
C ASN A 225 -8.93 9.98 -21.22
N LYS A 226 -8.20 11.10 -21.28
CA LYS A 226 -7.57 11.62 -22.50
C LYS A 226 -6.31 10.82 -22.83
N TRP A 227 -5.72 11.08 -24.01
CA TRP A 227 -4.58 10.32 -24.54
C TRP A 227 -3.40 10.20 -23.57
N LEU A 228 -3.04 11.29 -22.87
CA LEU A 228 -1.95 11.28 -21.89
C LEU A 228 -2.25 10.37 -20.70
N ALA A 229 -3.44 10.48 -20.12
CA ALA A 229 -3.86 9.63 -19.00
C ALA A 229 -3.96 8.16 -19.41
N LYS A 230 -4.44 7.89 -20.64
CA LYS A 230 -4.44 6.53 -21.21
C LYS A 230 -3.03 5.99 -21.38
N GLY A 231 -2.12 6.79 -21.97
CA GLY A 231 -0.73 6.39 -22.19
C GLY A 231 0.00 6.07 -20.88
N LEU A 232 -0.09 6.97 -19.90
CA LEU A 232 0.48 6.75 -18.56
C LEU A 232 -0.14 5.53 -17.86
N GLY A 233 -1.45 5.36 -17.98
CA GLY A 233 -2.13 4.21 -17.40
C GLY A 233 -1.67 2.88 -18.00
N TRP A 234 -1.53 2.77 -19.33
CA TRP A 234 -1.03 1.57 -19.97
C TRP A 234 0.45 1.31 -19.68
N PHE A 235 1.28 2.36 -19.63
CA PHE A 235 2.66 2.23 -19.19
C PHE A 235 2.73 1.67 -17.77
N TYR A 236 1.94 2.24 -16.85
CA TYR A 236 1.89 1.78 -15.48
C TYR A 236 1.37 0.35 -15.36
N PHE A 237 0.35 -0.01 -16.14
CA PHE A 237 -0.16 -1.38 -16.22
C PHE A 237 0.92 -2.37 -16.67
N ALA A 238 1.74 -2.00 -17.64
CA ALA A 238 2.86 -2.85 -18.06
C ALA A 238 3.89 -3.06 -16.95
N VAL A 239 4.20 -1.99 -16.18
CA VAL A 239 5.08 -2.09 -15.00
C VAL A 239 4.51 -3.02 -13.96
N VAL A 240 3.22 -2.89 -13.64
CA VAL A 240 2.53 -3.75 -12.68
C VAL A 240 2.51 -5.21 -13.14
N CYS A 241 2.24 -5.47 -14.42
CA CYS A 241 2.29 -6.82 -14.99
C CYS A 241 3.70 -7.42 -14.89
N GLY A 242 4.73 -6.64 -15.21
CA GLY A 242 6.13 -7.07 -15.06
C GLY A 242 6.48 -7.41 -13.62
N ALA A 243 6.09 -6.58 -12.68
CA ALA A 243 6.27 -6.82 -11.25
C ALA A 243 5.50 -8.06 -10.77
N ALA A 244 4.25 -8.25 -11.21
CA ALA A 244 3.44 -9.41 -10.87
C ALA A 244 4.07 -10.72 -11.36
N LEU A 245 4.62 -10.74 -12.58
CA LEU A 245 5.31 -11.89 -13.14
C LEU A 245 6.64 -12.18 -12.44
N ALA A 246 7.34 -11.14 -11.99
CA ALA A 246 8.62 -11.25 -11.30
C ALA A 246 8.47 -11.62 -9.82
N ALA A 247 7.35 -11.31 -9.20
CA ALA A 247 7.15 -11.40 -7.76
C ALA A 247 7.39 -12.83 -7.20
N ILE A 248 6.73 -13.84 -7.77
CA ILE A 248 6.87 -15.23 -7.31
C ILE A 248 8.29 -15.77 -7.56
N PRO A 249 8.90 -15.65 -8.76
CA PRO A 249 10.28 -16.08 -8.97
C PRO A 249 11.27 -15.38 -8.02
N LEU A 250 11.16 -14.07 -7.83
CA LEU A 250 12.05 -13.34 -6.93
C LEU A 250 11.87 -13.77 -5.48
N TYR A 251 10.64 -13.98 -5.02
CA TYR A 251 10.38 -14.50 -3.68
C TYR A 251 11.07 -15.85 -3.44
N LEU A 252 10.92 -16.79 -4.40
CA LEU A 252 11.52 -18.13 -4.28
C LEU A 252 13.06 -18.08 -4.34
N LEU A 253 13.64 -17.25 -5.20
CA LEU A 253 15.09 -17.14 -5.37
C LEU A 253 15.77 -16.40 -4.21
N THR A 254 15.05 -15.53 -3.51
CA THR A 254 15.60 -14.72 -2.40
C THR A 254 15.11 -15.17 -1.03
N SER A 255 14.30 -16.23 -0.95
CA SER A 255 13.64 -16.67 0.30
C SER A 255 12.97 -15.51 1.04
N GLY A 256 12.19 -14.69 0.30
CA GLY A 256 11.55 -13.50 0.87
C GLY A 256 12.54 -12.37 1.23
N GLY A 257 13.69 -12.31 0.54
CA GLY A 257 14.73 -11.31 0.84
C GLY A 257 15.69 -11.68 1.98
N GLN A 258 15.54 -12.87 2.55
CA GLN A 258 16.36 -13.34 3.69
C GLN A 258 17.60 -14.17 3.24
N ALA A 259 17.66 -14.54 1.98
CA ALA A 259 18.71 -15.45 1.47
C ALA A 259 20.01 -14.73 1.14
#